data_8e8f1b163d0a742b491b37136f220a40
#
_entry.id   8e8f1b163d0a742b491b37136f220a40
#
_cell.length_a   1.000
_cell.length_b   1.000
_cell.length_c   1.000
_cell.angle_alpha   90.00
_cell.angle_beta   90.00
_cell.angle_gamma   90.00
#
_symmetry.space_group_name_H-M   'P 1'
#
loop_
_entity.id
_entity.type
_entity.pdbx_description
1 polymer ?
#
loop_
_entity_poly.entity_id
_entity_poly.type
_entity_poly.pdbx_seq_one_letter_code
_entity_poly.pdbx_strand_id
1 'polypeptide(L)'
;MDDTSDDDLDLDAFATAVENFNRFYIRLPMLEKLSFTTLSVLDTLACGGGPMRLTDLAKTEQVSQPGITQLVTRLERDGLVERRPDPSDGRAVLVQITEAGRQIGRSRHDDRTRHLAPLVAQLTAGQRQAIAGALPALTRIAELGRGLSSATPTQPVAAEVDPER
;
A
#
# COMPACT_ATOMS: atom_id res chain seq x y z
N MET A 1 28.88 18.41 29.71
CA MET A 1 27.59 19.11 29.67
C MET A 1 27.08 18.92 28.27
N ASP A 2 26.65 17.65 28.05
CA ASP A 2 26.12 17.18 26.75
C ASP A 2 24.67 17.61 26.67
N ASP A 3 24.43 18.67 25.94
CA ASP A 3 23.09 19.07 25.49
C ASP A 3 22.81 18.38 24.14
N THR A 4 22.60 17.09 24.19
CA THR A 4 21.91 16.36 23.13
C THR A 4 20.42 16.59 23.38
N SER A 5 19.91 17.74 22.99
CA SER A 5 18.50 17.87 22.61
C SER A 5 18.31 16.97 21.40
N ASP A 6 18.03 15.71 21.70
CA ASP A 6 17.50 14.75 20.75
C ASP A 6 16.16 15.37 20.31
N ASP A 7 16.14 15.93 19.11
CA ASP A 7 14.95 16.48 18.45
C ASP A 7 14.11 15.28 18.01
N ASP A 8 13.66 14.53 19.04
CA ASP A 8 13.02 13.24 18.88
C ASP A 8 11.63 13.50 18.27
N LEU A 9 11.39 12.89 17.13
CA LEU A 9 10.12 13.00 16.42
C LEU A 9 8.98 12.56 17.35
N ASP A 10 8.04 13.45 17.65
CA ASP A 10 6.82 13.10 18.35
C ASP A 10 6.01 12.09 17.51
N LEU A 11 6.11 10.82 17.90
CA LEU A 11 5.47 9.71 17.17
C LEU A 11 3.94 9.77 17.20
N ASP A 12 3.33 10.30 18.26
CA ASP A 12 1.87 10.44 18.35
C ASP A 12 1.38 11.54 17.41
N ALA A 13 2.04 12.68 17.42
CA ALA A 13 1.76 13.76 16.47
C ALA A 13 2.00 13.33 15.02
N PHE A 14 3.07 12.59 14.75
CA PHE A 14 3.36 12.05 13.44
C PHE A 14 2.28 11.06 12.98
N ALA A 15 1.90 10.08 13.82
CA ALA A 15 0.85 9.11 13.52
C ALA A 15 -0.48 9.81 13.22
N THR A 16 -0.87 10.78 14.07
CA THR A 16 -2.08 11.57 13.86
C THR A 16 -2.07 12.33 12.53
N ALA A 17 -0.93 12.95 12.18
CA ALA A 17 -0.80 13.65 10.90
C ALA A 17 -0.93 12.72 9.70
N VAL A 18 -0.28 11.55 9.75
CA VAL A 18 -0.37 10.52 8.70
C VAL A 18 -1.79 9.99 8.57
N GLU A 19 -2.48 9.68 9.68
CA GLU A 19 -3.86 9.20 9.67
C GLU A 19 -4.82 10.22 9.05
N ASN A 20 -4.72 11.49 9.45
CA ASN A 20 -5.55 12.56 8.92
C ASN A 20 -5.29 12.78 7.43
N PHE A 21 -4.03 12.79 7.01
CA PHE A 21 -3.66 12.90 5.60
C PHE A 21 -4.18 11.69 4.80
N ASN A 22 -3.98 10.47 5.31
CA ASN A 22 -4.46 9.26 4.64
C ASN A 22 -5.99 9.24 4.49
N ARG A 23 -6.73 9.64 5.56
CA ARG A 23 -8.21 9.76 5.52
C ARG A 23 -8.69 10.70 4.43
N PHE A 24 -8.01 11.80 4.22
CA PHE A 24 -8.25 12.72 3.11
C PHE A 24 -7.85 12.10 1.77
N TYR A 25 -6.63 11.56 1.67
CA TYR A 25 -6.01 11.07 0.45
C TYR A 25 -6.76 9.91 -0.21
N ILE A 26 -7.29 8.98 0.58
CA ILE A 26 -8.08 7.84 0.07
C ILE A 26 -9.47 8.26 -0.46
N ARG A 27 -9.95 9.45 -0.08
CA ARG A 27 -11.24 10.01 -0.51
C ARG A 27 -11.12 10.93 -1.72
N LEU A 28 -9.92 11.16 -2.22
CA LEU A 28 -9.75 11.97 -3.43
C LEU A 28 -10.54 11.36 -4.59
N PRO A 29 -11.26 12.18 -5.36
CA PRO A 29 -11.97 11.70 -6.55
C PRO A 29 -11.00 11.03 -7.52
N MET A 30 -11.41 9.91 -8.08
CA MET A 30 -10.64 9.19 -9.09
C MET A 30 -11.55 8.78 -10.23
N LEU A 31 -11.03 8.81 -11.44
CA LEU A 31 -11.76 8.43 -12.64
C LEU A 31 -12.10 6.92 -12.62
N GLU A 32 -11.18 6.09 -12.13
CA GLU A 32 -11.36 4.65 -12.05
C GLU A 32 -12.07 4.25 -10.75
N LYS A 33 -13.27 3.67 -10.87
CA LYS A 33 -14.10 3.20 -9.74
C LYS A 33 -13.74 1.75 -9.36
N LEU A 34 -12.50 1.50 -9.02
CA LEU A 34 -12.05 0.19 -8.54
C LEU A 34 -12.10 0.12 -7.01
N SER A 35 -12.36 -1.08 -6.45
CA SER A 35 -12.32 -1.27 -5.01
C SER A 35 -10.91 -1.09 -4.46
N PHE A 36 -10.80 -0.73 -3.18
CA PHE A 36 -9.51 -0.59 -2.50
C PHE A 36 -8.66 -1.86 -2.65
N THR A 37 -9.24 -3.03 -2.40
CA THR A 37 -8.54 -4.33 -2.52
C THR A 37 -8.03 -4.58 -3.93
N THR A 38 -8.83 -4.25 -4.96
CA THR A 38 -8.40 -4.35 -6.36
C THR A 38 -7.14 -3.53 -6.62
N LEU A 39 -7.14 -2.31 -6.12
CA LEU A 39 -6.05 -1.36 -6.33
C LEU A 39 -4.80 -1.77 -5.54
N SER A 40 -4.97 -2.28 -4.32
CA SER A 40 -3.89 -2.83 -3.50
C SER A 40 -3.20 -3.99 -4.19
N VAL A 41 -3.98 -4.94 -4.73
CA VAL A 41 -3.44 -6.08 -5.52
C VAL A 41 -2.65 -5.62 -6.74
N LEU A 42 -3.17 -4.66 -7.50
CA LEU A 42 -2.46 -4.13 -8.67
C LEU A 42 -1.17 -3.43 -8.28
N ASP A 43 -1.17 -2.66 -7.17
CA ASP A 43 0.02 -1.99 -6.65
C ASP A 43 1.07 -3.00 -6.15
N THR A 44 0.66 -4.00 -5.40
CA THR A 44 1.53 -5.10 -4.95
C THR A 44 2.20 -5.81 -6.13
N LEU A 45 1.44 -6.14 -7.17
CA LEU A 45 1.99 -6.77 -8.37
C LEU A 45 2.87 -5.84 -9.20
N ALA A 46 2.62 -4.54 -9.16
CA ALA A 46 3.46 -3.54 -9.85
C ALA A 46 4.78 -3.30 -9.14
N CYS A 47 4.78 -3.26 -7.79
CA CYS A 47 5.94 -2.94 -6.96
C CYS A 47 6.76 -4.18 -6.55
N GLY A 48 6.18 -5.38 -6.63
CA GLY A 48 6.78 -6.63 -6.14
C GLY A 48 7.95 -7.18 -6.96
N GLY A 49 8.35 -6.51 -8.04
CA GLY A 49 9.52 -6.89 -8.83
C GLY A 49 9.33 -8.10 -9.75
N GLY A 50 8.15 -8.73 -9.78
CA GLY A 50 7.88 -9.88 -10.65
C GLY A 50 6.55 -10.58 -10.38
N PRO A 51 6.28 -11.70 -11.09
CA PRO A 51 5.11 -12.51 -10.86
C PRO A 51 5.06 -13.08 -9.44
N MET A 52 3.86 -13.16 -8.84
CA MET A 52 3.65 -13.70 -7.50
C MET A 52 2.73 -14.91 -7.51
N ARG A 53 2.95 -15.86 -6.60
CA ARG A 53 2.00 -16.96 -6.39
C ARG A 53 0.71 -16.43 -5.74
N LEU A 54 -0.43 -17.03 -6.09
CA LEU A 54 -1.72 -16.68 -5.47
C LEU A 54 -1.70 -16.77 -3.93
N THR A 55 -0.98 -17.76 -3.39
CA THR A 55 -0.82 -17.93 -1.94
C THR A 55 -0.07 -16.78 -1.30
N ASP A 56 0.97 -16.27 -1.94
CA ASP A 56 1.78 -15.18 -1.42
C ASP A 56 1.02 -13.85 -1.54
N LEU A 57 0.33 -13.66 -2.66
CA LEU A 57 -0.54 -12.51 -2.86
C LEU A 57 -1.67 -12.46 -1.81
N ALA A 58 -2.30 -13.61 -1.50
CA ALA A 58 -3.33 -13.71 -0.46
C ALA A 58 -2.79 -13.31 0.92
N LYS A 59 -1.57 -13.75 1.27
CA LYS A 59 -0.91 -13.38 2.53
C LYS A 59 -0.59 -11.89 2.58
N THR A 60 0.01 -11.34 1.52
CA THR A 60 0.39 -9.92 1.45
C THR A 60 -0.83 -9.01 1.58
N GLU A 61 -1.92 -9.35 0.91
CA GLU A 61 -3.16 -8.58 0.94
C GLU A 61 -4.06 -8.88 2.15
N GLN A 62 -3.68 -9.83 3.00
CA GLN A 62 -4.46 -10.29 4.15
C GLN A 62 -5.90 -10.70 3.77
N VAL A 63 -6.05 -11.34 2.62
CA VAL A 63 -7.32 -11.81 2.06
C VAL A 63 -7.34 -13.33 2.05
N SER A 64 -8.52 -13.93 2.23
CA SER A 64 -8.67 -15.38 2.13
C SER A 64 -8.30 -15.91 0.73
N GLN A 65 -7.79 -17.14 0.67
CA GLN A 65 -7.42 -17.78 -0.59
C GLN A 65 -8.57 -17.82 -1.62
N PRO A 66 -9.82 -18.14 -1.24
CA PRO A 66 -10.97 -18.03 -2.17
C PRO A 66 -11.20 -16.59 -2.64
N GLY A 67 -11.08 -15.61 -1.74
CA GLY A 67 -11.26 -14.19 -2.06
C GLY A 67 -10.25 -13.68 -3.09
N ILE A 68 -8.95 -13.96 -2.89
CA ILE A 68 -7.92 -13.54 -3.84
C ILE A 68 -8.08 -14.27 -5.19
N THR A 69 -8.48 -15.55 -5.18
CA THR A 69 -8.72 -16.31 -6.41
C THR A 69 -9.84 -15.69 -7.25
N GLN A 70 -10.96 -15.33 -6.62
CA GLN A 70 -12.08 -14.65 -7.29
C GLN A 70 -11.68 -13.27 -7.82
N LEU A 71 -10.93 -12.50 -7.01
CA LEU A 71 -10.45 -11.18 -7.40
C LEU A 71 -9.53 -11.27 -8.62
N VAL A 72 -8.52 -12.14 -8.58
CA VAL A 72 -7.58 -12.35 -9.70
C VAL A 72 -8.30 -12.84 -10.95
N THR A 73 -9.31 -13.71 -10.81
CA THR A 73 -10.12 -14.15 -11.97
C THR A 73 -10.86 -12.99 -12.63
N ARG A 74 -11.38 -12.05 -11.82
CA ARG A 74 -12.01 -10.83 -12.35
C ARG A 74 -10.99 -9.92 -13.04
N LEU A 75 -9.84 -9.68 -12.39
CA LEU A 75 -8.78 -8.83 -12.94
C LEU A 75 -8.22 -9.40 -14.26
N GLU A 76 -8.12 -10.73 -14.37
CA GLU A 76 -7.70 -11.41 -15.60
C GLU A 76 -8.72 -11.24 -16.72
N ARG A 77 -10.01 -11.45 -16.42
CA ARG A 77 -11.10 -11.18 -17.38
C ARG A 77 -11.09 -9.73 -17.86
N ASP A 78 -10.78 -8.80 -16.98
CA ASP A 78 -10.71 -7.36 -17.27
C ASP A 78 -9.36 -6.98 -17.92
N GLY A 79 -8.46 -7.95 -18.17
CA GLY A 79 -7.17 -7.77 -18.84
C GLY A 79 -6.11 -7.03 -18.01
N LEU A 80 -6.30 -6.87 -16.70
CA LEU A 80 -5.41 -6.10 -15.82
C LEU A 80 -4.27 -6.96 -15.25
N VAL A 81 -4.47 -8.28 -15.18
CA VAL A 81 -3.46 -9.26 -14.80
C VAL A 81 -3.50 -10.45 -15.76
N GLU A 82 -2.46 -11.25 -15.76
CA GLU A 82 -2.40 -12.53 -16.46
C GLU A 82 -1.89 -13.62 -15.54
N ARG A 83 -2.30 -14.87 -15.80
CA ARG A 83 -1.81 -16.06 -15.12
C ARG A 83 -0.78 -16.78 -15.99
N ARG A 84 0.30 -17.25 -15.36
CA ARG A 84 1.34 -18.04 -15.99
C ARG A 84 1.65 -19.28 -15.15
N PRO A 85 2.03 -20.42 -15.76
CA PRO A 85 2.58 -21.54 -15.01
C PRO A 85 3.85 -21.12 -14.27
N ASP A 86 4.05 -21.61 -13.06
CA ASP A 86 5.32 -21.44 -12.35
C ASP A 86 6.37 -22.35 -12.99
N PRO A 87 7.49 -21.82 -13.52
CA PRO A 87 8.50 -22.64 -14.16
C PRO A 87 9.23 -23.58 -13.17
N SER A 88 9.16 -23.32 -11.87
CA SER A 88 9.75 -24.15 -10.81
C SER A 88 8.80 -25.20 -10.24
N ASP A 89 7.49 -25.00 -10.41
CA ASP A 89 6.44 -25.90 -9.92
C ASP A 89 5.24 -25.87 -10.86
N GLY A 90 5.17 -26.85 -11.75
CA GLY A 90 4.11 -26.94 -12.76
C GLY A 90 2.67 -27.06 -12.22
N ARG A 91 2.50 -27.21 -10.88
CA ARG A 91 1.20 -27.19 -10.20
C ARG A 91 0.83 -25.80 -9.68
N ALA A 92 1.78 -24.88 -9.60
CA ALA A 92 1.59 -23.53 -9.11
C ALA A 92 1.31 -22.56 -10.25
N VAL A 93 0.54 -21.52 -9.95
CA VAL A 93 0.19 -20.45 -10.87
C VAL A 93 0.77 -19.14 -10.33
N LEU A 94 1.49 -18.45 -11.19
CA LEU A 94 1.97 -17.09 -10.97
C LEU A 94 0.99 -16.09 -11.57
N VAL A 95 0.77 -14.99 -10.86
CA VAL A 95 -0.01 -13.84 -11.30
C VAL A 95 0.95 -12.71 -11.62
N GLN A 96 0.78 -12.11 -12.77
CA GLN A 96 1.58 -10.97 -13.23
C GLN A 96 0.66 -9.83 -13.67
N ILE A 97 1.05 -8.59 -13.36
CA ILE A 97 0.33 -7.40 -13.83
C ILE A 97 0.61 -7.17 -15.32
N THR A 98 -0.43 -6.86 -16.08
CA THR A 98 -0.32 -6.46 -17.50
C THR A 98 0.06 -4.97 -17.63
N GLU A 99 0.34 -4.52 -18.84
CA GLU A 99 0.53 -3.10 -19.11
C GLU A 99 -0.74 -2.29 -18.86
N ALA A 100 -1.92 -2.83 -19.17
CA ALA A 100 -3.20 -2.21 -18.83
C ALA A 100 -3.37 -2.04 -17.31
N GLY A 101 -3.00 -3.08 -16.53
CA GLY A 101 -3.02 -2.98 -15.06
C GLY A 101 -2.07 -1.90 -14.53
N ARG A 102 -0.86 -1.79 -15.07
CA ARG A 102 0.08 -0.71 -14.70
C ARG A 102 -0.46 0.67 -15.05
N GLN A 103 -1.17 0.79 -16.17
CA GLN A 103 -1.78 2.06 -16.57
C GLN A 103 -2.82 2.55 -15.56
N ILE A 104 -3.58 1.65 -14.92
CA ILE A 104 -4.48 2.02 -13.81
C ILE A 104 -3.72 2.72 -12.68
N GLY A 105 -2.56 2.17 -12.27
CA GLY A 105 -1.72 2.79 -11.24
C GLY A 105 -1.24 4.19 -11.64
N ARG A 106 -0.76 4.36 -12.88
CA ARG A 106 -0.32 5.67 -13.40
C ARG A 106 -1.46 6.68 -13.47
N SER A 107 -2.61 6.30 -14.02
CA SER A 107 -3.79 7.16 -14.11
C SER A 107 -4.23 7.66 -12.73
N ARG A 108 -4.21 6.80 -11.72
CA ARG A 108 -4.50 7.18 -10.34
C ARG A 108 -3.47 8.12 -9.74
N HIS A 109 -2.19 7.90 -10.02
CA HIS A 109 -1.13 8.81 -9.59
C HIS A 109 -1.35 10.20 -10.17
N ASP A 110 -1.64 10.29 -11.47
CA ASP A 110 -1.91 11.55 -12.16
C ASP A 110 -3.15 12.26 -11.62
N ASP A 111 -4.24 11.52 -11.37
CA ASP A 111 -5.45 12.07 -10.75
C ASP A 111 -5.17 12.64 -9.36
N ARG A 112 -4.44 11.90 -8.52
CA ARG A 112 -4.06 12.34 -7.18
C ARG A 112 -3.18 13.58 -7.23
N THR A 113 -2.17 13.59 -8.09
CA THR A 113 -1.30 14.76 -8.29
C THR A 113 -2.11 15.98 -8.71
N ARG A 114 -3.04 15.82 -9.65
CA ARG A 114 -3.94 16.89 -10.11
C ARG A 114 -4.81 17.46 -9.01
N HIS A 115 -5.33 16.61 -8.12
CA HIS A 115 -6.15 17.04 -6.97
C HIS A 115 -5.31 17.66 -5.85
N LEU A 116 -4.07 17.21 -5.64
CA LEU A 116 -3.18 17.77 -4.64
C LEU A 116 -2.58 19.11 -5.04
N ALA A 117 -2.32 19.33 -6.32
CA ALA A 117 -1.64 20.53 -6.80
C ALA A 117 -2.26 21.85 -6.32
N PRO A 118 -3.60 22.08 -6.42
CA PRO A 118 -4.20 23.32 -5.95
C PRO A 118 -4.16 23.49 -4.42
N LEU A 119 -4.07 22.40 -3.65
CA LEU A 119 -3.95 22.43 -2.19
C LEU A 119 -2.52 22.78 -1.80
N VAL A 120 -1.53 22.16 -2.44
CA VAL A 120 -0.11 22.45 -2.23
C VAL A 120 0.22 23.90 -2.62
N ALA A 121 -0.45 24.46 -3.62
CA ALA A 121 -0.28 25.86 -4.01
C ALA A 121 -0.72 26.84 -2.91
N GLN A 122 -1.61 26.46 -2.00
CA GLN A 122 -2.06 27.29 -0.87
C GLN A 122 -1.11 27.25 0.34
N LEU A 123 -0.15 26.35 0.35
CA LEU A 123 0.86 26.25 1.43
C LEU A 123 1.87 27.40 1.31
N THR A 124 2.42 27.81 2.46
CA THR A 124 3.57 28.73 2.50
C THR A 124 4.81 28.08 1.89
N ALA A 125 5.80 28.88 1.52
CA ALA A 125 7.08 28.36 1.00
C ALA A 125 7.77 27.44 2.05
N GLY A 126 7.76 27.81 3.31
CA GLY A 126 8.34 27.00 4.40
C GLY A 126 7.64 25.63 4.56
N GLN A 127 6.30 25.61 4.47
CA GLN A 127 5.54 24.34 4.56
C GLN A 127 5.85 23.43 3.36
N ARG A 128 5.93 23.98 2.15
CA ARG A 128 6.33 23.19 0.98
C ARG A 128 7.74 22.61 1.11
N GLN A 129 8.67 23.41 1.64
CA GLN A 129 10.05 22.99 1.85
C GLN A 129 10.14 21.89 2.93
N ALA A 130 9.39 22.02 4.04
CA ALA A 130 9.32 21.00 5.08
C ALA A 130 8.79 19.65 4.52
N ILE A 131 7.71 19.69 3.72
CA ILE A 131 7.19 18.48 3.05
C ILE A 131 8.23 17.90 2.12
N ALA A 132 8.88 18.72 1.27
CA ALA A 132 9.91 18.24 0.35
C ALA A 132 11.09 17.58 1.08
N GLY A 133 11.52 18.14 2.21
CA GLY A 133 12.56 17.59 3.06
C GLY A 133 12.18 16.26 3.72
N ALA A 134 10.89 16.05 4.02
CA ALA A 134 10.39 14.83 4.64
C ALA A 134 10.23 13.64 3.66
N LEU A 135 10.15 13.88 2.34
CA LEU A 135 9.88 12.84 1.35
C LEU A 135 10.83 11.64 1.42
N PRO A 136 12.17 11.79 1.55
CA PRO A 136 13.07 10.64 1.63
C PRO A 136 12.80 9.78 2.87
N ALA A 137 12.53 10.40 4.02
CA ALA A 137 12.23 9.69 5.27
C ALA A 137 10.91 8.93 5.18
N LEU A 138 9.85 9.54 4.63
CA LEU A 138 8.56 8.89 4.40
C LEU A 138 8.67 7.70 3.45
N THR A 139 9.45 7.84 2.37
CA THR A 139 9.75 6.74 1.44
C THR A 139 10.44 5.61 2.17
N ARG A 140 11.44 5.93 3.01
CA ARG A 140 12.19 4.94 3.77
C ARG A 140 11.32 4.19 4.77
N ILE A 141 10.42 4.88 5.48
CA ILE A 141 9.46 4.24 6.39
C ILE A 141 8.56 3.25 5.62
N ALA A 142 8.07 3.64 4.46
CA ALA A 142 7.24 2.77 3.63
C ALA A 142 8.00 1.52 3.13
N GLU A 143 9.28 1.64 2.79
CA GLU A 143 10.15 0.50 2.42
C GLU A 143 10.36 -0.46 3.58
N LEU A 144 10.69 0.07 4.76
CA LEU A 144 10.87 -0.72 5.98
C LEU A 144 9.59 -1.48 6.36
N GLY A 145 8.43 -0.81 6.28
CA GLY A 145 7.14 -1.43 6.55
C GLY A 145 6.81 -2.59 5.61
N ARG A 146 7.14 -2.49 4.32
CA ARG A 146 6.99 -3.61 3.37
C ARG A 146 7.83 -4.83 3.76
N GLY A 147 9.06 -4.60 4.24
CA GLY A 147 9.92 -5.67 4.74
C GLY A 147 9.35 -6.40 5.96
N LEU A 148 8.68 -5.69 6.86
CA LEU A 148 8.05 -6.26 8.05
C LEU A 148 6.82 -7.13 7.70
N SER A 149 6.01 -6.72 6.74
CA SER A 149 4.83 -7.48 6.30
C SER A 149 5.18 -8.83 5.66
N SER A 150 6.38 -8.98 5.14
CA SER A 150 6.87 -10.25 4.59
C SER A 150 7.43 -11.21 5.66
N ALA A 151 7.68 -10.75 6.89
CA ALA A 151 8.46 -11.48 7.90
C ALA A 151 7.65 -12.07 9.07
N THR A 152 6.40 -11.65 9.36
CA THR A 152 5.68 -12.18 10.54
C THR A 152 4.16 -12.09 10.41
N PRO A 153 3.40 -13.19 10.65
CA PRO A 153 2.01 -13.09 11.05
C PRO A 153 1.98 -12.66 12.53
N THR A 154 1.60 -11.42 12.80
CA THR A 154 1.29 -10.98 14.17
C THR A 154 0.11 -11.78 14.66
N GLN A 155 0.31 -12.68 15.65
CA GLN A 155 -0.78 -13.28 16.39
C GLN A 155 -1.61 -12.16 17.04
N PRO A 156 -2.94 -12.21 16.96
CA PRO A 156 -3.76 -11.32 17.76
C PRO A 156 -3.48 -11.63 19.25
N VAL A 157 -3.14 -10.59 20.00
CA VAL A 157 -3.09 -10.66 21.46
C VAL A 157 -4.47 -11.10 21.91
N ALA A 158 -4.57 -12.35 22.37
CA ALA A 158 -5.77 -12.85 23.02
C ALA A 158 -6.02 -11.96 24.25
N ALA A 159 -7.12 -11.22 24.23
CA ALA A 159 -7.61 -10.56 25.43
C ALA A 159 -7.91 -11.67 26.43
N GLU A 160 -7.12 -11.77 27.49
CA GLU A 160 -7.43 -12.55 28.68
C GLU A 160 -8.76 -12.03 29.21
N VAL A 161 -9.82 -12.78 28.96
CA VAL A 161 -11.09 -12.62 29.67
C VAL A 161 -10.88 -13.26 31.03
N ASP A 162 -10.74 -12.42 32.05
CA ASP A 162 -10.74 -12.79 33.46
C ASP A 162 -12.09 -13.45 33.79
N PRO A 163 -12.13 -14.71 34.25
CA PRO A 163 -13.39 -15.44 34.54
C PRO A 163 -13.91 -15.25 35.96
N GLU A 164 -13.63 -14.14 36.65
CA GLU A 164 -14.23 -13.86 37.97
C GLU A 164 -14.79 -12.44 38.04
N ARG A 165 -16.08 -12.30 37.61
CA ARG A 165 -17.11 -11.45 38.25
C ARG A 165 -18.49 -11.70 37.65
#